data_53c9f5ef8ac42e51d640ad86d462b5a5
#
_entry.id   53c9f5ef8ac42e51d640ad86d462b5a5
#
_cell.length_a   1.000
_cell.length_b   1.000
_cell.length_c   1.000
_cell.angle_alpha   90.00
_cell.angle_beta   90.00
_cell.angle_gamma   90.00
#
_symmetry.space_group_name_H-M   'P 1'
#
loop_
_entity.id
_entity.type
_entity.pdbx_description
1 polymer ?
#
loop_
_entity_poly.entity_id
_entity_poly.type
_entity_poly.pdbx_seq_one_letter_code
_entity_poly.pdbx_strand_id
1 'polypeptide(L)'
;GGQAQGMITFTKPSNSPSRVRVYAQPFAYTRNEGFQILEESESNLSPYLQFSPRELTIKPGESRRVRLISRLAPSLADGEYRAVVFNETLNETKDADGNNVTLVARIGVTFYVRKGNVSSKLAVDNASFNKQAKQIQLLVRNDGKATAISGVNWTLKRGGNTIKSGKLDSNSIIAQSDRNLLLDFPGQEKLTPGNYELSGELV
;
A
#
# COMPACT_ATOMS: atom_id res chain seq x y z
N GLY A 1 -8.78 21.32 17.13
CA GLY A 1 -7.88 20.50 16.34
C GLY A 1 -8.24 19.03 16.44
N GLY A 2 -8.45 18.38 15.30
CA GLY A 2 -8.80 16.97 15.25
C GLY A 2 -7.60 16.08 15.61
N GLN A 3 -7.90 14.95 16.23
CA GLN A 3 -6.92 13.90 16.56
C GLN A 3 -7.38 12.62 15.87
N ALA A 4 -6.48 11.96 15.13
CA ALA A 4 -6.68 10.62 14.64
C ALA A 4 -5.96 9.61 15.53
N GLN A 5 -6.54 8.43 15.72
CA GLN A 5 -5.96 7.36 16.51
C GLN A 5 -5.95 6.05 15.74
N GLY A 6 -4.94 5.23 15.97
CA GLY A 6 -4.81 3.89 15.45
C GLY A 6 -4.15 2.97 16.46
N MET A 7 -4.16 1.67 16.17
CA MET A 7 -3.53 0.65 17.00
C MET A 7 -2.91 -0.42 16.12
N ILE A 8 -1.69 -0.80 16.45
CA ILE A 8 -1.01 -1.95 15.84
C ILE A 8 -0.91 -3.03 16.91
N THR A 9 -1.36 -4.24 16.58
CA THR A 9 -1.23 -5.41 17.46
C THR A 9 -0.16 -6.33 16.90
N PHE A 10 0.76 -6.71 17.75
CA PHE A 10 1.82 -7.67 17.46
C PHE A 10 1.51 -8.97 18.18
N THR A 11 1.58 -10.06 17.45
CA THR A 11 1.45 -11.41 18.02
C THR A 11 2.70 -12.21 17.66
N LYS A 12 3.31 -12.85 18.64
CA LYS A 12 4.53 -13.64 18.47
C LYS A 12 4.24 -15.13 18.54
N PRO A 13 4.22 -15.84 17.39
CA PRO A 13 4.01 -17.28 17.37
C PRO A 13 5.28 -18.12 17.66
N SER A 14 6.49 -17.52 17.64
CA SER A 14 7.75 -18.25 17.78
C SER A 14 8.19 -18.42 19.23
N ASN A 15 9.13 -19.37 19.45
CA ASN A 15 9.57 -19.79 20.78
C ASN A 15 10.65 -18.90 21.42
N SER A 16 11.09 -17.83 20.77
CA SER A 16 12.08 -16.87 21.32
C SER A 16 11.50 -15.47 21.41
N PRO A 17 11.88 -14.65 22.41
CA PRO A 17 11.44 -13.26 22.46
C PRO A 17 11.95 -12.46 21.28
N SER A 18 11.20 -11.42 20.89
CA SER A 18 11.60 -10.48 19.83
C SER A 18 11.54 -9.06 20.32
N ARG A 19 12.54 -8.27 19.97
CA ARG A 19 12.52 -6.81 20.13
C ARG A 19 11.91 -6.19 18.90
N VAL A 20 10.92 -5.33 19.09
CA VAL A 20 10.23 -4.61 18.01
C VAL A 20 10.45 -3.13 18.18
N ARG A 21 10.81 -2.47 17.08
CA ARG A 21 10.91 -1.02 16.96
C ARG A 21 9.87 -0.52 15.99
N VAL A 22 9.17 0.59 16.35
CA VAL A 22 8.14 1.21 15.52
C VAL A 22 8.56 2.63 15.15
N TYR A 23 8.56 2.95 13.87
CA TYR A 23 8.89 4.27 13.34
C TYR A 23 8.13 4.54 12.05
N ALA A 24 8.08 5.79 11.61
CA ALA A 24 7.36 6.20 10.42
C ALA A 24 8.28 6.92 9.44
N GLN A 25 8.01 6.76 8.15
CA GLN A 25 8.68 7.46 7.06
C GLN A 25 7.67 7.92 6.00
N PRO A 26 7.95 9.03 5.28
CA PRO A 26 7.14 9.41 4.13
C PRO A 26 7.34 8.41 2.99
N PHE A 27 6.32 8.27 2.16
CA PHE A 27 6.37 7.38 1.00
C PHE A 27 5.60 7.96 -0.17
N ALA A 28 5.92 7.46 -1.35
CA ALA A 28 5.14 7.64 -2.56
C ALA A 28 4.90 6.30 -3.25
N TYR A 29 4.02 6.33 -4.23
CA TYR A 29 3.85 5.23 -5.16
C TYR A 29 4.06 5.80 -6.57
N THR A 30 5.12 5.36 -7.23
CA THR A 30 5.42 5.79 -8.59
C THR A 30 4.97 4.75 -9.60
N ARG A 31 4.60 5.19 -10.79
CA ARG A 31 4.12 4.33 -11.88
C ARG A 31 5.11 3.22 -12.25
N ASN A 32 6.40 3.55 -12.25
CA ASN A 32 7.44 2.66 -12.77
C ASN A 32 8.15 1.85 -11.68
N GLU A 33 8.31 2.43 -10.49
CA GLU A 33 9.11 1.85 -9.41
C GLU A 33 8.26 1.30 -8.26
N GLY A 34 6.94 1.55 -8.30
CA GLY A 34 6.03 1.12 -7.26
C GLY A 34 6.20 1.90 -5.96
N PHE A 35 6.17 1.20 -4.84
CA PHE A 35 6.30 1.79 -3.51
C PHE A 35 7.73 2.27 -3.24
N GLN A 36 7.87 3.55 -2.88
CA GLN A 36 9.15 4.20 -2.61
C GLN A 36 9.11 4.91 -1.26
N ILE A 37 10.17 4.71 -0.45
CA ILE A 37 10.41 5.53 0.74
C ILE A 37 11.06 6.82 0.29
N LEU A 38 10.57 7.93 0.83
CA LEU A 38 11.08 9.27 0.55
C LEU A 38 11.86 9.80 1.75
N GLU A 39 12.76 10.72 1.49
CA GLU A 39 13.41 11.51 2.54
C GLU A 39 12.47 12.62 3.02
N GLU A 40 11.80 13.30 2.07
CA GLU A 40 10.88 14.40 2.33
C GLU A 40 9.62 14.29 1.48
N SER A 41 8.52 14.88 1.96
CA SER A 41 7.26 15.01 1.21
C SER A 41 6.38 16.09 1.86
N GLU A 42 5.71 16.91 1.05
CA GLU A 42 4.73 17.89 1.53
C GLU A 42 3.54 17.22 2.25
N SER A 43 3.21 16.00 1.89
CA SER A 43 2.16 15.19 2.53
C SER A 43 2.69 14.27 3.64
N ASN A 44 3.89 14.54 4.18
CA ASN A 44 4.50 13.70 5.21
C ASN A 44 3.73 13.75 6.53
N LEU A 45 3.21 12.61 6.95
CA LEU A 45 2.51 12.44 8.23
C LEU A 45 3.48 12.14 9.40
N SER A 46 4.70 11.67 9.12
CA SER A 46 5.62 11.16 10.15
C SER A 46 5.89 12.12 11.29
N PRO A 47 6.09 13.45 11.06
CA PRO A 47 6.31 14.41 12.16
C PRO A 47 5.12 14.57 13.10
N TYR A 48 3.92 14.20 12.64
CA TYR A 48 2.66 14.35 13.36
C TYR A 48 2.18 13.04 13.99
N LEU A 49 2.98 11.96 13.91
CA LEU A 49 2.69 10.66 14.50
C LEU A 49 3.44 10.46 15.81
N GLN A 50 2.73 10.01 16.83
CA GLN A 50 3.27 9.56 18.10
C GLN A 50 2.95 8.08 18.29
N PHE A 51 3.94 7.32 18.72
CA PHE A 51 3.83 5.89 19.03
C PHE A 51 4.01 5.67 20.52
N SER A 52 3.21 4.79 21.11
CA SER A 52 3.36 4.41 22.50
C SER A 52 3.06 2.91 22.67
N PRO A 53 4.07 2.11 23.05
CA PRO A 53 5.51 2.40 23.09
C PRO A 53 6.15 2.44 21.69
N ARG A 54 7.34 3.04 21.56
CA ARG A 54 8.14 3.02 20.30
C ARG A 54 8.98 1.74 20.17
N GLU A 55 9.36 1.18 21.29
CA GLU A 55 10.10 -0.09 21.35
C GLU A 55 9.47 -0.98 22.41
N LEU A 56 9.41 -2.27 22.11
CA LEU A 56 8.86 -3.27 23.02
C LEU A 56 9.52 -4.62 22.79
N THR A 57 9.56 -5.44 23.85
CA THR A 57 9.91 -6.84 23.74
C THR A 57 8.64 -7.67 23.84
N ILE A 58 8.47 -8.63 22.91
CA ILE A 58 7.33 -9.54 22.88
C ILE A 58 7.83 -10.93 23.21
N LYS A 59 7.28 -11.53 24.24
CA LYS A 59 7.60 -12.91 24.64
C LYS A 59 6.85 -13.92 23.76
N PRO A 60 7.30 -15.18 23.70
CA PRO A 60 6.59 -16.25 23.01
C PRO A 60 5.12 -16.33 23.46
N GLY A 61 4.20 -16.42 22.50
CA GLY A 61 2.74 -16.47 22.74
C GLY A 61 2.10 -15.17 23.23
N GLU A 62 2.87 -14.11 23.43
CA GLU A 62 2.36 -12.81 23.88
C GLU A 62 1.84 -11.97 22.72
N SER A 63 0.78 -11.20 22.98
CA SER A 63 0.29 -10.13 22.11
C SER A 63 0.50 -8.77 22.78
N ARG A 64 1.09 -7.83 22.05
CA ARG A 64 1.35 -6.47 22.53
C ARG A 64 0.76 -5.45 21.57
N ARG A 65 0.40 -4.28 22.09
CA ARG A 65 -0.23 -3.21 21.32
C ARG A 65 0.61 -1.94 21.36
N VAL A 66 0.71 -1.29 20.20
CA VAL A 66 1.29 0.05 20.05
C VAL A 66 0.17 0.98 19.63
N ARG A 67 -0.06 2.03 20.41
CA ARG A 67 -1.01 3.08 20.06
C ARG A 67 -0.34 4.09 19.15
N LEU A 68 -1.06 4.50 18.11
CA LEU A 68 -0.69 5.59 17.23
C LEU A 68 -1.65 6.76 17.49
N ILE A 69 -1.09 7.95 17.60
CA ILE A 69 -1.86 9.18 17.70
C ILE A 69 -1.29 10.15 16.67
N SER A 70 -2.16 10.72 15.84
CA SER A 70 -1.80 11.81 14.92
C SER A 70 -2.48 13.10 15.33
N ARG A 71 -1.72 14.19 15.35
CA ARG A 71 -2.20 15.55 15.56
C ARG A 71 -1.62 16.46 14.49
N LEU A 72 -2.45 16.76 13.47
CA LEU A 72 -2.07 17.70 12.43
C LEU A 72 -2.12 19.13 12.97
N ALA A 73 -1.12 19.95 12.62
CA ALA A 73 -1.11 21.35 13.00
C ALA A 73 -2.29 22.09 12.35
N PRO A 74 -2.92 23.05 13.07
CA PRO A 74 -4.01 23.86 12.50
C PRO A 74 -3.63 24.62 11.22
N SER A 75 -2.37 25.03 11.10
CA SER A 75 -1.80 25.77 9.97
C SER A 75 -1.58 24.93 8.70
N LEU A 76 -1.62 23.60 8.79
CA LEU A 76 -1.51 22.76 7.61
C LEU A 76 -2.70 22.97 6.66
N ALA A 77 -2.45 22.88 5.37
CA ALA A 77 -3.49 22.95 4.35
C ALA A 77 -4.45 21.75 4.44
N ASP A 78 -5.65 21.92 3.90
CA ASP A 78 -6.58 20.80 3.73
C ASP A 78 -6.04 19.84 2.67
N GLY A 79 -5.98 18.54 3.04
CA GLY A 79 -5.36 17.52 2.22
C GLY A 79 -5.26 16.18 2.96
N GLU A 80 -4.60 15.24 2.33
CA GLU A 80 -4.26 13.96 2.92
C GLU A 80 -2.77 13.93 3.26
N TYR A 81 -2.48 13.59 4.51
CA TYR A 81 -1.14 13.36 5.03
C TYR A 81 -0.94 11.87 5.23
N ARG A 82 0.21 11.35 4.83
CA ARG A 82 0.47 9.90 4.82
C ARG A 82 1.87 9.55 5.27
N ALA A 83 2.00 8.37 5.86
CA ALA A 83 3.28 7.77 6.21
C ALA A 83 3.17 6.25 6.17
N VAL A 84 4.28 5.58 5.92
CA VAL A 84 4.41 4.17 6.23
C VAL A 84 4.96 4.04 7.65
N VAL A 85 4.28 3.25 8.46
CA VAL A 85 4.72 2.88 9.80
C VAL A 85 5.40 1.54 9.71
N PHE A 86 6.69 1.52 9.94
CA PHE A 86 7.50 0.32 9.97
C PHE A 86 7.50 -0.32 11.35
N ASN A 87 7.37 -1.62 11.33
CA ASN A 87 7.55 -2.51 12.46
C ASN A 87 8.79 -3.35 12.15
N GLU A 88 9.88 -3.03 12.81
CA GLU A 88 11.16 -3.70 12.62
C GLU A 88 11.39 -4.66 13.78
N THR A 89 11.52 -5.93 13.47
CA THR A 89 11.74 -7.00 14.46
C THR A 89 13.17 -7.49 14.34
N LEU A 90 13.90 -7.44 15.45
CA LEU A 90 15.24 -7.97 15.58
C LEU A 90 15.15 -9.36 16.25
N ASN A 91 15.54 -10.38 15.54
CA ASN A 91 15.63 -11.76 16.07
C ASN A 91 17.09 -12.20 16.02
N GLU A 92 17.65 -12.50 17.16
CA GLU A 92 18.95 -13.16 17.26
C GLU A 92 18.77 -14.67 17.11
N THR A 93 19.54 -15.27 16.23
CA THR A 93 19.56 -16.72 15.98
C THR A 93 20.98 -17.16 15.69
N LYS A 94 21.20 -18.46 15.59
CA LYS A 94 22.48 -19.04 15.14
C LYS A 94 22.31 -19.61 13.75
N ASP A 95 23.33 -19.44 12.92
CA ASP A 95 23.41 -20.13 11.63
C ASP A 95 23.78 -21.61 11.80
N ALA A 96 23.89 -22.32 10.68
CA ALA A 96 24.25 -23.74 10.67
C ALA A 96 25.65 -24.04 11.27
N ASP A 97 26.55 -23.04 11.24
CA ASP A 97 27.91 -23.12 11.75
C ASP A 97 28.03 -22.68 13.21
N GLY A 98 26.92 -22.28 13.84
CA GLY A 98 26.83 -21.83 15.24
C GLY A 98 27.17 -20.37 15.48
N ASN A 99 27.38 -19.55 14.42
CA ASN A 99 27.63 -18.12 14.55
C ASN A 99 26.34 -17.37 14.89
N ASN A 100 26.45 -16.29 15.65
CA ASN A 100 25.30 -15.42 15.93
C ASN A 100 24.91 -14.62 14.68
N VAL A 101 23.64 -14.74 14.26
CA VAL A 101 23.06 -14.01 13.15
C VAL A 101 21.86 -13.21 13.64
N THR A 102 21.80 -11.95 13.27
CA THR A 102 20.63 -11.11 13.53
C THR A 102 19.74 -11.04 12.28
N LEU A 103 18.54 -11.61 12.38
CA LEU A 103 17.53 -11.48 11.35
C LEU A 103 16.69 -10.24 11.62
N VAL A 104 16.68 -9.31 10.65
CA VAL A 104 15.85 -8.13 10.69
C VAL A 104 14.66 -8.33 9.74
N ALA A 105 13.46 -8.41 10.30
CA ALA A 105 12.23 -8.41 9.53
C ALA A 105 11.56 -7.03 9.68
N ARG A 106 11.17 -6.43 8.56
CA ARG A 106 10.52 -5.13 8.52
C ARG A 106 9.21 -5.21 7.75
N ILE A 107 8.12 -4.87 8.43
CA ILE A 107 6.78 -4.83 7.85
C ILE A 107 6.30 -3.37 7.90
N GLY A 108 5.88 -2.85 6.74
CA GLY A 108 5.32 -1.51 6.61
C GLY A 108 3.80 -1.55 6.51
N VAL A 109 3.14 -0.66 7.24
CA VAL A 109 1.69 -0.41 7.16
C VAL A 109 1.48 1.06 6.84
N THR A 110 0.72 1.36 5.79
CA THR A 110 0.45 2.73 5.38
C THR A 110 -0.68 3.36 6.21
N PHE A 111 -0.46 4.60 6.64
CA PHE A 111 -1.43 5.39 7.38
C PHE A 111 -1.74 6.67 6.61
N TYR A 112 -3.03 7.02 6.58
CA TYR A 112 -3.56 8.21 5.91
C TYR A 112 -4.42 8.98 6.90
N VAL A 113 -4.16 10.28 7.03
CA VAL A 113 -4.95 11.20 7.84
C VAL A 113 -5.41 12.35 6.97
N ARG A 114 -6.71 12.56 6.91
CA ARG A 114 -7.33 13.62 6.10
C ARG A 114 -7.68 14.81 6.96
N LYS A 115 -7.38 16.00 6.45
CA LYS A 115 -7.78 17.28 7.01
C LYS A 115 -8.71 17.99 6.03
N GLY A 116 -9.80 18.52 6.52
CA GLY A 116 -10.83 19.15 5.69
C GLY A 116 -11.68 18.14 4.91
N ASN A 117 -12.51 18.68 4.01
CA ASN A 117 -13.38 17.88 3.15
C ASN A 117 -12.67 17.58 1.83
N VAL A 118 -11.85 16.51 1.82
CA VAL A 118 -11.09 16.09 0.65
C VAL A 118 -11.60 14.75 0.12
N SER A 119 -11.61 14.58 -1.19
CA SER A 119 -12.07 13.37 -1.87
C SER A 119 -11.08 12.93 -2.94
N SER A 120 -11.20 11.68 -3.35
CA SER A 120 -10.52 11.13 -4.53
C SER A 120 -11.28 11.50 -5.79
N LYS A 121 -10.56 11.56 -6.93
CA LYS A 121 -11.13 11.75 -8.26
C LYS A 121 -10.37 10.85 -9.24
N LEU A 122 -10.93 9.67 -9.50
CA LEU A 122 -10.30 8.67 -10.35
C LEU A 122 -10.69 8.85 -11.81
N ALA A 123 -9.75 8.62 -12.70
CA ALA A 123 -9.94 8.50 -14.13
C ALA A 123 -9.05 7.39 -14.69
N VAL A 124 -9.55 6.67 -15.68
CA VAL A 124 -8.76 5.72 -16.47
C VAL A 124 -8.18 6.47 -17.65
N ASP A 125 -6.86 6.57 -17.72
CA ASP A 125 -6.18 7.30 -18.78
C ASP A 125 -5.77 6.40 -19.96
N ASN A 126 -5.45 5.12 -19.69
CA ASN A 126 -5.01 4.21 -20.73
C ASN A 126 -5.21 2.75 -20.34
N ALA A 127 -5.36 1.89 -21.34
CA ALA A 127 -5.29 0.45 -21.20
C ALA A 127 -4.36 -0.12 -22.28
N SER A 128 -3.46 -0.99 -21.89
CA SER A 128 -2.50 -1.65 -22.79
C SER A 128 -2.30 -3.10 -22.41
N PHE A 129 -1.81 -3.90 -23.35
CA PHE A 129 -1.47 -5.30 -23.10
C PHE A 129 0.05 -5.45 -22.99
N ASN A 130 0.51 -5.85 -21.82
CA ASN A 130 1.91 -6.21 -21.61
C ASN A 130 2.15 -7.65 -22.10
N LYS A 131 2.82 -7.78 -23.24
CA LYS A 131 3.09 -9.08 -23.87
C LYS A 131 4.03 -9.97 -23.06
N GLN A 132 4.97 -9.38 -22.33
CA GLN A 132 5.93 -10.12 -21.52
C GLN A 132 5.28 -10.70 -20.27
N ALA A 133 4.53 -9.86 -19.55
CA ALA A 133 3.82 -10.27 -18.36
C ALA A 133 2.49 -10.99 -18.65
N LYS A 134 2.00 -10.96 -19.90
CA LYS A 134 0.67 -11.48 -20.32
C LYS A 134 -0.48 -10.90 -19.47
N GLN A 135 -0.39 -9.61 -19.18
CA GLN A 135 -1.35 -8.90 -18.33
C GLN A 135 -1.89 -7.67 -19.06
N ILE A 136 -3.14 -7.33 -18.80
CA ILE A 136 -3.70 -6.05 -19.19
C ILE A 136 -3.27 -5.04 -18.13
N GLN A 137 -2.66 -3.95 -18.58
CA GLN A 137 -2.23 -2.86 -17.74
C GLN A 137 -3.17 -1.68 -17.90
N LEU A 138 -3.83 -1.30 -16.81
CA LEU A 138 -4.77 -0.19 -16.75
C LEU A 138 -4.11 0.96 -15.99
N LEU A 139 -3.90 2.10 -16.67
CA LEU A 139 -3.38 3.31 -16.03
C LEU A 139 -4.55 4.08 -15.42
N VAL A 140 -4.55 4.16 -14.09
CA VAL A 140 -5.55 4.93 -13.33
C VAL A 140 -4.90 6.12 -12.66
N ARG A 141 -5.46 7.31 -12.88
CA ARG A 141 -5.03 8.58 -12.29
C ARG A 141 -6.01 9.03 -11.22
N ASN A 142 -5.47 9.60 -10.15
CA ASN A 142 -6.24 10.21 -9.08
C ASN A 142 -5.90 11.71 -8.97
N ASP A 143 -6.75 12.56 -9.52
CA ASP A 143 -6.61 14.03 -9.43
C ASP A 143 -7.13 14.59 -8.11
N GLY A 144 -7.71 13.75 -7.27
CA GLY A 144 -8.27 14.17 -5.98
C GLY A 144 -7.19 14.37 -4.91
N LYS A 145 -7.61 15.00 -3.82
CA LYS A 145 -6.75 15.26 -2.64
C LYS A 145 -6.84 14.16 -1.57
N ALA A 146 -7.47 13.04 -1.87
CA ALA A 146 -7.53 11.86 -1.01
C ALA A 146 -7.19 10.59 -1.79
N THR A 147 -6.47 9.67 -1.15
CA THR A 147 -6.22 8.34 -1.67
C THR A 147 -7.53 7.58 -1.83
N ALA A 148 -7.70 6.93 -2.96
CA ALA A 148 -8.76 5.96 -3.20
C ALA A 148 -8.24 4.54 -2.95
N ILE A 149 -9.12 3.69 -2.46
CA ILE A 149 -8.93 2.24 -2.46
C ILE A 149 -9.98 1.70 -3.42
N SER A 150 -9.54 1.25 -4.59
CA SER A 150 -10.44 0.84 -5.67
C SER A 150 -10.01 -0.49 -6.26
N GLY A 151 -11.00 -1.33 -6.52
CA GLY A 151 -10.88 -2.51 -7.36
C GLY A 151 -11.29 -2.23 -8.80
N VAL A 152 -11.26 -3.23 -9.65
CA VAL A 152 -11.70 -3.16 -11.04
C VAL A 152 -12.53 -4.38 -11.39
N ASN A 153 -13.77 -4.18 -11.85
CA ASN A 153 -14.50 -5.21 -12.57
C ASN A 153 -14.29 -4.97 -14.06
N TRP A 154 -13.89 -5.99 -14.82
CA TRP A 154 -13.52 -5.80 -16.22
C TRP A 154 -14.02 -6.94 -17.12
N THR A 155 -14.22 -6.61 -18.39
CA THR A 155 -14.60 -7.56 -19.45
C THR A 155 -13.82 -7.24 -20.71
N LEU A 156 -13.18 -8.24 -21.28
CA LEU A 156 -12.48 -8.19 -22.57
C LEU A 156 -13.33 -8.85 -23.65
N LYS A 157 -13.55 -8.13 -24.76
CA LYS A 157 -14.33 -8.59 -25.91
C LYS A 157 -13.50 -8.57 -27.19
N ARG A 158 -13.89 -9.39 -28.16
CA ARG A 158 -13.39 -9.38 -29.53
C ARG A 158 -14.56 -9.61 -30.49
N GLY A 159 -14.76 -8.69 -31.43
CA GLY A 159 -15.87 -8.79 -32.39
C GLY A 159 -17.23 -8.91 -31.71
N GLY A 160 -17.46 -8.20 -30.59
CA GLY A 160 -18.68 -8.25 -29.80
C GLY A 160 -18.79 -9.45 -28.83
N ASN A 161 -17.99 -10.49 -28.98
CA ASN A 161 -18.00 -11.65 -28.11
C ASN A 161 -17.13 -11.47 -26.89
N THR A 162 -17.63 -11.83 -25.71
CA THR A 162 -16.84 -11.83 -24.48
C THR A 162 -15.79 -12.93 -24.55
N ILE A 163 -14.53 -12.54 -24.46
CA ILE A 163 -13.39 -13.45 -24.37
C ILE A 163 -13.13 -13.80 -22.91
N LYS A 164 -13.18 -12.78 -22.03
CA LYS A 164 -12.95 -12.96 -20.61
C LYS A 164 -13.52 -11.83 -19.78
N SER A 165 -13.90 -12.15 -18.55
CA SER A 165 -14.21 -11.19 -17.49
C SER A 165 -13.41 -11.54 -16.24
N GLY A 166 -13.12 -10.53 -15.43
CA GLY A 166 -12.39 -10.69 -14.20
C GLY A 166 -12.63 -9.56 -13.22
N LYS A 167 -12.08 -9.75 -12.04
CA LYS A 167 -12.06 -8.76 -10.97
C LYS A 167 -10.64 -8.60 -10.45
N LEU A 168 -10.21 -7.38 -10.26
CA LEU A 168 -9.01 -7.03 -9.49
C LEU A 168 -9.47 -6.54 -8.13
N ASP A 169 -8.86 -7.08 -7.07
CA ASP A 169 -9.11 -6.62 -5.71
C ASP A 169 -8.58 -5.20 -5.49
N SER A 170 -9.04 -4.61 -4.39
CA SER A 170 -8.78 -3.21 -4.06
C SER A 170 -7.29 -2.86 -3.99
N ASN A 171 -6.92 -1.80 -4.69
CA ASN A 171 -5.60 -1.20 -4.69
C ASN A 171 -5.66 0.26 -4.27
N SER A 172 -4.62 0.73 -3.57
CA SER A 172 -4.51 2.15 -3.22
C SER A 172 -4.04 2.95 -4.42
N ILE A 173 -4.78 4.00 -4.80
CA ILE A 173 -4.37 4.99 -5.79
C ILE A 173 -4.20 6.31 -5.04
N ILE A 174 -2.95 6.67 -4.79
CA ILE A 174 -2.57 7.79 -3.92
C ILE A 174 -3.10 9.11 -4.48
N ALA A 175 -3.46 10.03 -3.57
CA ALA A 175 -3.87 11.39 -3.93
C ALA A 175 -2.85 12.07 -4.85
N GLN A 176 -3.32 12.74 -5.91
CA GLN A 176 -2.51 13.46 -6.88
C GLN A 176 -1.40 12.61 -7.53
N SER A 177 -1.71 11.36 -7.84
CA SER A 177 -0.79 10.39 -8.41
C SER A 177 -1.50 9.48 -9.41
N ASP A 178 -0.75 8.66 -10.08
CA ASP A 178 -1.27 7.60 -10.94
C ASP A 178 -0.68 6.24 -10.59
N ARG A 179 -1.37 5.19 -11.03
CA ARG A 179 -0.94 3.82 -10.80
C ARG A 179 -1.32 2.92 -11.97
N ASN A 180 -0.40 2.02 -12.33
CA ASN A 180 -0.71 0.90 -13.20
C ASN A 180 -1.36 -0.22 -12.37
N LEU A 181 -2.60 -0.53 -12.70
CA LEU A 181 -3.30 -1.71 -12.19
C LEU A 181 -3.12 -2.85 -13.19
N LEU A 182 -2.67 -3.98 -12.70
CA LEU A 182 -2.42 -5.16 -13.52
C LEU A 182 -3.64 -6.07 -13.41
N LEU A 183 -4.37 -6.21 -14.51
CA LEU A 183 -5.51 -7.10 -14.60
C LEU A 183 -5.01 -8.48 -15.03
N ASP A 184 -5.15 -9.45 -14.16
CA ASP A 184 -4.72 -10.80 -14.45
C ASP A 184 -5.54 -11.37 -15.60
N PHE A 185 -4.87 -11.66 -16.70
CA PHE A 185 -5.41 -12.44 -17.78
C PHE A 185 -4.95 -13.90 -17.56
N PRO A 186 -5.66 -14.68 -16.73
CA PRO A 186 -5.25 -16.03 -16.41
C PRO A 186 -5.33 -16.86 -17.67
N GLY A 187 -4.22 -17.38 -18.08
CA GLY A 187 -4.36 -18.39 -19.01
C GLY A 187 -3.22 -18.74 -19.88
N GLN A 188 -3.31 -19.94 -20.19
CA GLN A 188 -2.64 -20.64 -21.27
C GLN A 188 -3.13 -20.15 -22.65
N GLU A 189 -4.22 -19.38 -22.70
CA GLU A 189 -4.76 -18.83 -23.94
C GLU A 189 -3.96 -17.60 -24.36
N LYS A 190 -3.21 -17.75 -25.45
CA LYS A 190 -2.52 -16.64 -26.09
C LYS A 190 -3.56 -15.75 -26.76
N LEU A 191 -3.60 -14.46 -26.38
CA LEU A 191 -4.34 -13.49 -27.19
C LEU A 191 -3.72 -13.47 -28.59
N THR A 192 -4.53 -13.83 -29.58
CA THR A 192 -4.10 -13.73 -30.99
C THR A 192 -4.04 -12.26 -31.42
N PRO A 193 -3.17 -11.87 -32.34
CA PRO A 193 -3.15 -10.49 -32.84
C PRO A 193 -4.53 -10.06 -33.33
N GLY A 194 -4.93 -8.83 -33.01
CA GLY A 194 -6.24 -8.28 -33.37
C GLY A 194 -6.69 -7.15 -32.45
N ASN A 195 -7.85 -6.62 -32.78
CA ASN A 195 -8.48 -5.55 -31.98
C ASN A 195 -9.35 -6.16 -30.88
N TYR A 196 -9.19 -5.64 -29.68
CA TYR A 196 -9.95 -6.03 -28.50
C TYR A 196 -10.59 -4.79 -27.88
N GLU A 197 -11.70 -4.98 -27.25
CA GLU A 197 -12.42 -3.97 -26.48
C GLU A 197 -12.36 -4.36 -25.00
N LEU A 198 -11.83 -3.45 -24.16
CA LEU A 198 -11.85 -3.58 -22.71
C LEU A 198 -12.89 -2.64 -22.15
N SER A 199 -13.85 -3.18 -21.41
CA SER A 199 -14.84 -2.42 -20.66
C SER A 199 -14.83 -2.80 -19.19
N GLY A 200 -15.26 -1.90 -18.31
CA GLY A 200 -15.30 -2.17 -16.89
C GLY A 200 -15.61 -0.94 -16.05
N GLU A 201 -15.52 -1.12 -14.75
CA GLU A 201 -15.75 -0.09 -13.75
C GLU A 201 -14.72 -0.16 -12.62
N LEU A 202 -14.38 0.99 -12.07
CA LEU A 202 -13.65 1.12 -10.81
C LEU A 202 -14.66 0.99 -9.66
N VAL A 203 -14.38 0.07 -8.69
CA VAL A 203 -15.29 -0.24 -7.57
C VAL A 203 -14.61 -0.03 -6.22
#